data_734a6be976b8ba895abbaa484c64625b
#
_entry.id   734a6be976b8ba895abbaa484c64625b
#
_cell.length_a   1.000
_cell.length_b   1.000
_cell.length_c   1.000
_cell.angle_alpha   90.00
_cell.angle_beta   90.00
_cell.angle_gamma   90.00
#
_symmetry.space_group_name_H-M   'P 1'
#
loop_
_entity.id
_entity.type
_entity.pdbx_description
1 polymer ?
#
loop_
_entity_poly.entity_id
_entity_poly.type
_entity_poly.pdbx_seq_one_letter_code
_entity_poly.pdbx_strand_id
1 'polypeptide(L)'
;LVPLAILIYDLAMAGCTIPVWYRLVKISNIAMAGSAVVAVLAMRPFTDGAYHPTWGDRKDGRLIRTLSPMNIVAGYIMPTRNDACNSIQTTFEISKVERYIRQKRAEGMESFGLTHVLLAAYVRCIAKYPGVNRFFSGQRVYQRDDDVQFTMTIKKDMRTDGEETTI
;
A
#
# COMPACT_ATOMS: atom_id res chain seq x y z
N LEU A 1 23.28 -23.06 -1.59
CA LEU A 1 23.78 -24.20 -0.80
C LEU A 1 24.56 -25.20 -1.68
N VAL A 2 24.04 -25.58 -2.86
CA VAL A 2 24.71 -26.54 -3.77
C VAL A 2 26.13 -26.12 -4.19
N PRO A 3 26.38 -24.85 -4.63
CA PRO A 3 27.72 -24.43 -5.04
C PRO A 3 28.73 -24.43 -3.88
N LEU A 4 28.29 -24.17 -2.65
CA LEU A 4 29.16 -24.22 -1.48
C LEU A 4 29.58 -25.66 -1.14
N ALA A 5 28.65 -26.62 -1.25
CA ALA A 5 28.94 -28.04 -1.03
C ALA A 5 29.94 -28.57 -2.08
N ILE A 6 29.82 -28.13 -3.35
CA ILE A 6 30.76 -28.48 -4.42
C ILE A 6 32.15 -27.89 -4.13
N LEU A 7 32.23 -26.66 -3.64
CA LEU A 7 33.50 -26.02 -3.28
C LEU A 7 34.19 -26.75 -2.12
N ILE A 8 33.43 -27.12 -1.09
CA ILE A 8 33.95 -27.89 0.06
C ILE A 8 34.45 -29.28 -0.38
N TYR A 9 33.70 -29.96 -1.26
CA TYR A 9 34.10 -31.24 -1.81
C TYR A 9 35.40 -31.14 -2.62
N ASP A 10 35.53 -30.09 -3.47
CA ASP A 10 36.73 -29.85 -4.27
C ASP A 10 37.95 -29.47 -3.41
N LEU A 11 37.75 -28.76 -2.29
CA LEU A 11 38.83 -28.49 -1.33
C LEU A 11 39.27 -29.78 -0.60
N ALA A 12 38.34 -30.62 -0.21
CA ALA A 12 38.63 -31.90 0.46
C ALA A 12 39.34 -32.88 -0.47
N MET A 13 39.10 -32.83 -1.78
CA MET A 13 39.73 -33.69 -2.78
C MET A 13 40.96 -33.04 -3.43
N ALA A 14 41.49 -31.95 -2.86
CA ALA A 14 42.69 -31.23 -3.42
C ALA A 14 43.95 -32.05 -3.46
N GLY A 15 44.02 -33.22 -2.79
CA GLY A 15 45.13 -34.18 -2.87
C GLY A 15 45.04 -35.17 -4.06
N CYS A 16 43.94 -35.20 -4.81
CA CYS A 16 43.75 -36.05 -5.94
C CYS A 16 44.18 -35.35 -7.24
N THR A 17 44.87 -36.06 -8.11
CA THR A 17 45.38 -35.53 -9.42
C THR A 17 44.23 -35.32 -10.39
N ILE A 18 43.36 -34.33 -10.12
CA ILE A 18 42.30 -33.92 -11.05
C ILE A 18 42.92 -33.05 -12.16
N PRO A 19 42.63 -33.31 -13.43
CA PRO A 19 43.15 -32.50 -14.53
C PRO A 19 42.81 -31.02 -14.39
N VAL A 20 43.78 -30.14 -14.67
CA VAL A 20 43.64 -28.70 -14.52
C VAL A 20 42.44 -28.14 -15.31
N TRP A 21 42.14 -28.71 -16.49
CA TRP A 21 41.01 -28.31 -17.31
C TRP A 21 39.67 -28.55 -16.61
N TYR A 22 39.52 -29.61 -15.81
CA TYR A 22 38.30 -29.89 -15.05
C TYR A 22 38.08 -28.88 -13.91
N ARG A 23 39.17 -28.42 -13.28
CA ARG A 23 39.11 -27.34 -12.26
C ARG A 23 38.71 -26.03 -12.91
N LEU A 24 39.24 -25.70 -14.12
CA LEU A 24 38.89 -24.49 -14.87
C LEU A 24 37.41 -24.47 -15.28
N VAL A 25 36.86 -25.59 -15.72
CA VAL A 25 35.44 -25.73 -16.08
C VAL A 25 34.55 -25.54 -14.84
N LYS A 26 34.92 -26.08 -13.69
CA LYS A 26 34.14 -25.87 -12.45
C LYS A 26 34.18 -24.41 -11.98
N ILE A 27 35.32 -23.77 -11.98
CA ILE A 27 35.46 -22.34 -11.64
C ILE A 27 34.63 -21.49 -12.60
N SER A 28 34.65 -21.78 -13.91
CA SER A 28 33.79 -21.10 -14.87
C SER A 28 32.31 -21.27 -14.59
N ASN A 29 31.85 -22.47 -14.22
CA ASN A 29 30.45 -22.72 -13.89
C ASN A 29 30.03 -22.01 -12.60
N ILE A 30 30.90 -21.94 -11.59
CA ILE A 30 30.64 -21.22 -10.34
C ILE A 30 30.58 -19.71 -10.62
N ALA A 31 31.47 -19.16 -11.46
CA ALA A 31 31.47 -17.77 -11.87
C ALA A 31 30.21 -17.42 -12.68
N MET A 32 29.76 -18.30 -13.59
CA MET A 32 28.51 -18.14 -14.32
C MET A 32 27.28 -18.17 -13.39
N ALA A 33 27.23 -19.10 -12.47
CA ALA A 33 26.14 -19.15 -11.49
C ALA A 33 26.13 -17.91 -10.58
N GLY A 34 27.30 -17.45 -10.15
CA GLY A 34 27.44 -16.20 -9.38
C GLY A 34 26.99 -14.98 -10.15
N SER A 35 27.39 -14.85 -11.42
CA SER A 35 26.97 -13.75 -12.28
C SER A 35 25.46 -13.77 -12.57
N ALA A 36 24.87 -14.94 -12.74
CA ALA A 36 23.43 -15.08 -12.92
C ALA A 36 22.66 -14.63 -11.67
N VAL A 37 23.12 -14.96 -10.47
CA VAL A 37 22.53 -14.50 -9.20
C VAL A 37 22.66 -12.99 -9.08
N VAL A 38 23.82 -12.42 -9.38
CA VAL A 38 24.03 -10.96 -9.39
C VAL A 38 23.13 -10.29 -10.41
N ALA A 39 23.00 -10.86 -11.62
CA ALA A 39 22.12 -10.34 -12.65
C ALA A 39 20.64 -10.36 -12.22
N VAL A 40 20.17 -11.45 -11.60
CA VAL A 40 18.81 -11.55 -11.05
C VAL A 40 18.59 -10.54 -9.92
N LEU A 41 19.58 -10.32 -9.06
CA LEU A 41 19.51 -9.31 -7.99
C LEU A 41 19.58 -7.88 -8.55
N ALA A 42 20.30 -7.65 -9.63
CA ALA A 42 20.39 -6.37 -10.31
C ALA A 42 19.18 -6.09 -11.21
N MET A 43 18.54 -7.14 -11.75
CA MET A 43 17.27 -7.07 -12.47
C MET A 43 16.05 -7.01 -11.54
N ARG A 44 16.23 -6.67 -10.26
CA ARG A 44 15.07 -6.26 -9.47
C ARG A 44 14.41 -5.14 -10.27
N PRO A 45 13.14 -5.31 -10.68
CA PRO A 45 12.49 -4.26 -11.41
C PRO A 45 12.65 -3.01 -10.55
N PHE A 46 13.19 -1.96 -11.13
CA PHE A 46 13.05 -0.61 -10.63
C PHE A 46 11.54 -0.34 -10.72
N THR A 47 10.81 -0.87 -9.77
CA THR A 47 9.41 -0.53 -9.56
C THR A 47 9.48 0.86 -8.98
N ASP A 48 9.22 1.84 -9.84
CA ASP A 48 9.18 3.26 -9.56
C ASP A 48 8.43 3.51 -8.26
N GLY A 49 9.14 3.61 -7.14
CA GLY A 49 8.57 3.91 -5.83
C GLY A 49 7.53 2.93 -5.28
N ALA A 50 7.30 1.79 -5.94
CA ALA A 50 6.35 0.79 -5.48
C ALA A 50 6.78 0.26 -4.11
N TYR A 51 5.91 0.44 -3.14
CA TYR A 51 6.11 -0.03 -1.79
C TYR A 51 6.34 -1.54 -1.76
N HIS A 52 7.47 -1.96 -1.18
CA HIS A 52 7.74 -3.37 -0.94
C HIS A 52 7.22 -3.75 0.46
N PRO A 53 6.26 -4.68 0.56
CA PRO A 53 5.73 -5.10 1.84
C PRO A 53 6.84 -5.65 2.73
N THR A 54 6.90 -5.13 3.95
CA THR A 54 7.85 -5.53 4.99
C THR A 54 7.17 -6.48 5.97
N TRP A 55 7.95 -7.23 6.74
CA TRP A 55 7.41 -8.11 7.76
C TRP A 55 6.50 -7.34 8.74
N GLY A 56 5.26 -7.82 8.91
CA GLY A 56 4.23 -7.19 9.74
C GLY A 56 3.28 -6.26 9.00
N ASP A 57 3.50 -6.01 7.71
CA ASP A 57 2.56 -5.26 6.89
C ASP A 57 1.36 -6.13 6.48
N ARG A 58 0.25 -5.45 6.21
CA ARG A 58 -0.98 -6.08 5.75
C ARG A 58 -1.16 -5.83 4.25
N LYS A 59 -2.03 -6.59 3.62
CA LYS A 59 -2.41 -6.38 2.20
C LYS A 59 -3.07 -5.01 1.97
N ASP A 60 -3.75 -4.50 3.01
CA ASP A 60 -4.54 -3.28 2.98
C ASP A 60 -3.85 -2.07 3.62
N GLY A 61 -2.58 -2.23 4.07
CA GLY A 61 -1.86 -1.10 4.64
C GLY A 61 -0.50 -1.44 5.23
N ARG A 62 0.35 -0.45 5.25
CA ARG A 62 1.70 -0.49 5.79
C ARG A 62 1.70 -0.22 7.30
N LEU A 63 2.41 -1.02 8.07
CA LEU A 63 2.60 -0.81 9.51
C LEU A 63 3.46 0.44 9.77
N ILE A 64 2.93 1.39 10.53
CA ILE A 64 3.68 2.57 10.94
C ILE A 64 4.47 2.25 12.21
N ARG A 65 5.81 2.32 12.11
CA ARG A 65 6.73 2.04 13.21
C ARG A 65 7.26 3.30 13.92
N THR A 66 7.10 4.46 13.27
CA THR A 66 7.65 5.75 13.71
C THR A 66 6.60 6.67 14.33
N LEU A 67 5.53 6.11 14.90
CA LEU A 67 4.51 6.88 15.58
C LEU A 67 5.01 7.40 16.94
N SER A 68 4.55 8.60 17.32
CA SER A 68 4.81 9.11 18.67
C SER A 68 4.10 8.22 19.71
N PRO A 69 4.66 8.07 20.92
CA PRO A 69 4.06 7.25 21.97
C PRO A 69 2.61 7.61 22.29
N MET A 70 2.26 8.90 22.24
CA MET A 70 0.87 9.37 22.47
C MET A 70 -0.13 8.81 21.47
N ASN A 71 0.26 8.72 20.19
CA ASN A 71 -0.60 8.15 19.15
C ASN A 71 -0.77 6.63 19.30
N ILE A 72 0.23 5.96 19.87
CA ILE A 72 0.13 4.53 20.17
C ILE A 72 -0.82 4.30 21.33
N VAL A 73 -0.71 5.10 22.40
CA VAL A 73 -1.57 5.04 23.60
C VAL A 73 -3.04 5.25 23.26
N ALA A 74 -3.36 6.07 22.26
CA ALA A 74 -4.73 6.30 21.81
C ALA A 74 -5.49 5.00 21.48
N GLY A 75 -4.81 4.02 20.86
CA GLY A 75 -5.42 2.71 20.55
C GLY A 75 -5.73 1.84 21.76
N TYR A 76 -5.12 2.11 22.92
CA TYR A 76 -5.41 1.42 24.16
C TYR A 76 -6.53 2.11 24.97
N ILE A 77 -6.62 3.43 24.88
CA ILE A 77 -7.64 4.23 25.59
C ILE A 77 -8.99 4.15 24.87
N MET A 78 -8.97 4.06 23.54
CA MET A 78 -10.15 4.05 22.69
C MET A 78 -10.25 2.71 21.93
N PRO A 79 -10.64 1.61 22.59
CA PRO A 79 -10.64 0.29 21.97
C PRO A 79 -11.77 0.10 20.96
N THR A 80 -12.85 0.87 21.08
CA THR A 80 -13.97 0.78 20.15
C THR A 80 -14.05 1.98 19.21
N ARG A 81 -14.70 1.79 18.06
CA ARG A 81 -14.94 2.87 17.11
C ARG A 81 -15.77 4.00 17.72
N ASN A 82 -16.70 3.67 18.58
CA ASN A 82 -17.59 4.66 19.20
C ASN A 82 -16.82 5.58 20.16
N ASP A 83 -15.86 5.04 20.90
CA ASP A 83 -15.03 5.82 21.82
C ASP A 83 -14.13 6.83 21.09
N ALA A 84 -13.74 6.49 19.86
CA ALA A 84 -12.88 7.32 19.02
C ALA A 84 -13.64 8.30 18.11
N CYS A 85 -14.97 8.35 18.21
CA CYS A 85 -15.79 9.17 17.32
C CYS A 85 -15.83 10.63 17.80
N ASN A 86 -15.21 11.52 17.04
CA ASN A 86 -15.28 12.96 17.24
C ASN A 86 -16.11 13.61 16.13
N SER A 87 -17.04 14.49 16.51
CA SER A 87 -17.87 15.23 15.57
C SER A 87 -17.49 16.69 15.56
N ILE A 88 -17.21 17.21 14.37
CA ILE A 88 -16.94 18.63 14.13
C ILE A 88 -18.00 19.14 13.16
N GLN A 89 -18.71 20.19 13.56
CA GLN A 89 -19.69 20.84 12.70
C GLN A 89 -19.13 22.19 12.20
N THR A 90 -19.11 22.36 10.91
CA THR A 90 -18.67 23.61 10.27
C THR A 90 -19.64 23.99 9.16
N THR A 91 -19.97 25.26 9.08
CA THR A 91 -20.84 25.82 8.03
C THR A 91 -19.98 26.60 7.04
N PHE A 92 -20.14 26.34 5.75
CA PHE A 92 -19.48 27.09 4.69
C PHE A 92 -20.41 27.36 3.51
N GLU A 93 -20.15 28.44 2.82
CA GLU A 93 -20.94 28.86 1.66
C GLU A 93 -20.59 28.02 0.43
N ILE A 94 -21.58 27.42 -0.21
CA ILE A 94 -21.43 26.53 -1.36
C ILE A 94 -21.78 27.16 -2.71
N SER A 95 -22.15 28.46 -2.77
CA SER A 95 -22.61 29.13 -3.99
C SER A 95 -21.62 28.99 -5.17
N LYS A 96 -20.33 29.03 -4.90
CA LYS A 96 -19.29 28.81 -5.93
C LYS A 96 -19.28 27.36 -6.44
N VAL A 97 -19.48 26.41 -5.54
CA VAL A 97 -19.52 24.98 -5.87
C VAL A 97 -20.76 24.66 -6.71
N GLU A 98 -21.91 25.21 -6.36
CA GLU A 98 -23.14 25.04 -7.15
C GLU A 98 -23.02 25.61 -8.56
N ARG A 99 -22.37 26.78 -8.71
CA ARG A 99 -22.09 27.34 -10.02
C ARG A 99 -21.19 26.43 -10.86
N TYR A 100 -20.16 25.85 -10.24
CA TYR A 100 -19.27 24.92 -10.89
C TYR A 100 -20.00 23.63 -11.31
N ILE A 101 -20.86 23.10 -10.44
CA ILE A 101 -21.68 21.91 -10.76
C ILE A 101 -22.61 22.19 -11.96
N ARG A 102 -23.28 23.34 -11.97
CA ARG A 102 -24.15 23.76 -13.11
C ARG A 102 -23.36 23.86 -14.41
N GLN A 103 -22.15 24.43 -14.34
CA GLN A 103 -21.28 24.51 -15.51
C GLN A 103 -20.90 23.13 -16.02
N LYS A 104 -20.48 22.22 -15.14
CA LYS A 104 -20.10 20.85 -15.52
C LYS A 104 -21.25 20.04 -16.11
N ARG A 105 -22.46 20.23 -15.61
CA ARG A 105 -23.67 19.61 -16.19
C ARG A 105 -23.95 20.15 -17.59
N ALA A 106 -23.77 21.46 -17.83
CA ALA A 106 -23.91 22.06 -19.14
C ALA A 106 -22.82 21.57 -20.13
N GLU A 107 -21.65 21.19 -19.67
CA GLU A 107 -20.57 20.59 -20.46
C GLU A 107 -20.82 19.08 -20.81
N GLY A 108 -21.98 18.51 -20.41
CA GLY A 108 -22.37 17.13 -20.74
C GLY A 108 -22.22 16.09 -19.63
N MET A 109 -21.82 16.52 -18.41
CA MET A 109 -21.74 15.64 -17.24
C MET A 109 -23.02 15.70 -16.39
N GLU A 110 -24.13 15.16 -16.89
CA GLU A 110 -25.46 15.29 -16.25
C GLU A 110 -25.50 14.77 -14.79
N SER A 111 -24.81 13.66 -14.51
CA SER A 111 -24.78 13.04 -13.19
C SER A 111 -23.83 13.72 -12.20
N PHE A 112 -23.09 14.77 -12.63
CA PHE A 112 -22.14 15.44 -11.76
C PHE A 112 -22.87 16.20 -10.64
N GLY A 113 -22.52 15.91 -9.37
CA GLY A 113 -23.18 16.47 -8.20
C GLY A 113 -22.22 16.84 -7.08
N LEU A 114 -22.79 17.33 -5.98
CA LEU A 114 -22.04 17.75 -4.78
C LEU A 114 -21.18 16.62 -4.22
N THR A 115 -21.66 15.37 -4.26
CA THR A 115 -20.93 14.20 -3.79
C THR A 115 -19.59 14.04 -4.49
N HIS A 116 -19.54 14.24 -5.81
CA HIS A 116 -18.28 14.16 -6.58
C HIS A 116 -17.26 15.20 -6.14
N VAL A 117 -17.74 16.43 -5.85
CA VAL A 117 -16.88 17.52 -5.35
C VAL A 117 -16.34 17.19 -3.96
N LEU A 118 -17.19 16.65 -3.08
CA LEU A 118 -16.79 16.24 -1.72
C LEU A 118 -15.77 15.11 -1.76
N LEU A 119 -15.99 14.08 -2.58
CA LEU A 119 -15.03 12.98 -2.75
C LEU A 119 -13.69 13.47 -3.30
N ALA A 120 -13.71 14.34 -4.32
CA ALA A 120 -12.49 14.93 -4.86
C ALA A 120 -11.74 15.78 -3.81
N ALA A 121 -12.46 16.54 -3.01
CA ALA A 121 -11.88 17.33 -1.91
C ALA A 121 -11.26 16.42 -0.86
N TYR A 122 -11.92 15.31 -0.51
CA TYR A 122 -11.42 14.34 0.46
C TYR A 122 -10.16 13.63 -0.03
N VAL A 123 -10.11 13.20 -1.29
CA VAL A 123 -8.90 12.62 -1.91
C VAL A 123 -7.73 13.62 -1.86
N ARG A 124 -7.98 14.89 -2.19
CA ARG A 124 -6.95 15.95 -2.08
C ARG A 124 -6.51 16.16 -0.63
N CYS A 125 -7.42 16.05 0.34
CA CYS A 125 -7.09 16.14 1.75
C CYS A 125 -6.16 14.99 2.18
N ILE A 126 -6.46 13.75 1.77
CA ILE A 126 -5.61 12.59 2.03
C ILE A 126 -4.22 12.76 1.39
N ALA A 127 -4.15 13.22 0.15
CA ALA A 127 -2.89 13.46 -0.53
C ALA A 127 -2.02 14.49 0.21
N LYS A 128 -2.65 15.51 0.79
CA LYS A 128 -1.94 16.53 1.59
C LYS A 128 -1.62 16.06 3.01
N TYR A 129 -2.51 15.28 3.60
CA TYR A 129 -2.42 14.80 4.98
C TYR A 129 -2.59 13.29 5.04
N PRO A 130 -1.56 12.50 4.68
CA PRO A 130 -1.67 11.03 4.62
C PRO A 130 -2.10 10.38 5.94
N GLY A 131 -1.90 11.09 7.06
CA GLY A 131 -2.34 10.65 8.38
C GLY A 131 -3.85 10.44 8.51
N VAL A 132 -4.67 11.04 7.64
CA VAL A 132 -6.13 10.86 7.63
C VAL A 132 -6.51 9.45 7.15
N ASN A 133 -5.67 8.82 6.31
CA ASN A 133 -5.90 7.49 5.76
C ASN A 133 -5.22 6.39 6.59
N ARG A 134 -5.23 6.54 7.92
CA ARG A 134 -4.72 5.56 8.88
C ARG A 134 -5.86 4.79 9.52
N PHE A 135 -5.59 3.55 9.88
CA PHE A 135 -6.55 2.73 10.60
C PHE A 135 -5.85 1.88 11.66
N PHE A 136 -6.62 1.48 12.67
CA PHE A 136 -6.17 0.55 13.69
C PHE A 136 -6.53 -0.88 13.30
N SER A 137 -5.62 -1.80 13.53
CA SER A 137 -5.90 -3.24 13.49
C SER A 137 -5.27 -3.87 14.74
N GLY A 138 -6.13 -4.25 15.68
CA GLY A 138 -5.70 -4.50 17.05
C GLY A 138 -5.12 -3.21 17.66
N GLN A 139 -3.94 -3.32 18.24
CA GLN A 139 -3.24 -2.19 18.87
C GLN A 139 -2.17 -1.54 17.96
N ARG A 140 -2.20 -1.87 16.66
CA ARG A 140 -1.22 -1.37 15.69
C ARG A 140 -1.88 -0.42 14.70
N VAL A 141 -1.12 0.61 14.32
CA VAL A 141 -1.58 1.61 13.37
C VAL A 141 -1.01 1.29 12.00
N TYR A 142 -1.89 1.25 11.02
CA TYR A 142 -1.56 1.03 9.62
C TYR A 142 -1.94 2.26 8.79
N GLN A 143 -1.21 2.51 7.75
CA GLN A 143 -1.50 3.55 6.77
C GLN A 143 -1.77 2.91 5.42
N ARG A 144 -2.88 3.28 4.80
CA ARG A 144 -3.11 3.02 3.38
C ARG A 144 -2.34 4.06 2.60
N ASP A 145 -1.54 3.63 1.63
CA ASP A 145 -0.73 4.55 0.83
C ASP A 145 -1.58 5.14 -0.30
N ASP A 146 -1.79 4.42 -1.38
CA ASP A 146 -2.46 4.92 -2.59
C ASP A 146 -3.93 4.46 -2.72
N ASP A 147 -4.40 3.60 -1.81
CA ASP A 147 -5.76 3.08 -1.84
C ASP A 147 -6.69 3.92 -0.96
N VAL A 148 -7.65 4.58 -1.59
CA VAL A 148 -8.70 5.37 -0.93
C VAL A 148 -10.05 4.72 -1.23
N GLN A 149 -10.66 4.13 -0.22
CA GLN A 149 -11.93 3.42 -0.35
C GLN A 149 -13.06 4.25 0.24
N PHE A 150 -14.12 4.42 -0.54
CA PHE A 150 -15.36 5.03 -0.12
C PHE A 150 -16.48 3.99 -0.17
N THR A 151 -17.25 3.94 0.90
CA THR A 151 -18.42 3.08 0.96
C THR A 151 -19.65 3.97 1.15
N MET A 152 -20.61 3.85 0.24
CA MET A 152 -21.87 4.60 0.27
C MET A 152 -23.05 3.66 0.18
N THR A 153 -24.07 3.93 1.00
CA THR A 153 -25.37 3.28 0.88
C THR A 153 -26.25 4.11 -0.04
N ILE A 154 -26.76 3.52 -1.09
CA ILE A 154 -27.65 4.17 -2.06
C ILE A 154 -28.99 3.46 -2.05
N LYS A 155 -30.08 4.23 -1.99
CA LYS A 155 -31.42 3.71 -2.23
C LYS A 155 -31.69 3.63 -3.71
N LYS A 156 -32.17 2.49 -4.19
CA LYS A 156 -32.58 2.31 -5.58
C LYS A 156 -33.79 3.18 -5.92
N ASP A 157 -34.76 3.23 -4.99
CA ASP A 157 -35.96 4.04 -5.10
C ASP A 157 -36.06 5.01 -3.92
N MET A 158 -36.46 6.25 -4.17
CA MET A 158 -36.68 7.27 -3.13
C MET A 158 -38.01 7.03 -2.39
N ARG A 159 -38.29 5.78 -2.03
CA ARG A 159 -39.44 5.37 -1.23
C ARG A 159 -38.98 4.94 0.17
N THR A 160 -39.90 5.00 1.14
CA THR A 160 -39.59 4.61 2.53
C THR A 160 -39.15 3.14 2.60
N ASP A 161 -39.73 2.26 1.77
CA ASP A 161 -39.48 0.81 1.71
C ASP A 161 -38.53 0.42 0.54
N GLY A 162 -37.84 1.39 -0.04
CA GLY A 162 -36.89 1.15 -1.14
C GLY A 162 -35.70 0.30 -0.70
N GLU A 163 -35.30 -0.66 -1.54
CA GLU A 163 -34.10 -1.48 -1.31
C GLU A 163 -32.84 -0.60 -1.24
N GLU A 164 -31.99 -0.86 -0.28
CA GLU A 164 -30.70 -0.20 -0.09
C GLU A 164 -29.59 -1.08 -0.68
N THR A 165 -28.69 -0.47 -1.40
CA THR A 165 -27.48 -1.13 -1.94
C THR A 165 -26.25 -0.36 -1.48
N THR A 166 -25.24 -1.07 -1.04
CA THR A 166 -23.94 -0.50 -0.66
C THR A 166 -22.97 -0.62 -1.84
N ILE A 167 -22.36 0.48 -2.20
CA ILE A 167 -21.35 0.58 -3.26
C ILE A 167 -20.02 0.99 -2.64
#